data_f1e30318dc9de43af0659bb7ce3b2340
#
_entry.id   f1e30318dc9de43af0659bb7ce3b2340
#
_cell.length_a   1.000
_cell.length_b   1.000
_cell.length_c   1.000
_cell.angle_alpha   90.00
_cell.angle_beta   90.00
_cell.angle_gamma   90.00
#
_symmetry.space_group_name_H-M   'P 1'
#
loop_
_entity.id
_entity.type
_entity.pdbx_description
1 polymer ?
#
loop_
_entity_poly.entity_id
_entity_poly.type
_entity_poly.pdbx_seq_one_letter_code
_entity_poly.pdbx_strand_id
1 'polypeptide(L)'
;MEAVTFGVLGPVTAERAGDALALKGPRHRAVLARLILARRRVVPLDRLVRDLWEEPPPRAVGAVRTFVGDLRRALEPDRPPRAPARLLVTEGPGYALRAAPDDVDAWRFEAAVAEADRLPAAQAPDRLRAALAQWRGPAYAEFAGEEWTRGERSRLTELRLRAVERRAEILVDLGRAAEAVPDLDAHLTEHPWREEAWRVLALALYRAGRQADGLAVLRR
;
A
#
# COMPACT_ATOMS: atom_id res chain seq x y z
N MET A 1 -17.00 -2.48 -18.80
CA MET A 1 -17.18 -2.53 -17.33
C MET A 1 -16.13 -1.64 -16.72
N GLU A 2 -16.56 -0.72 -15.87
CA GLU A 2 -15.63 0.12 -15.13
C GLU A 2 -14.74 -0.74 -14.22
N ALA A 3 -13.44 -0.40 -14.15
CA ALA A 3 -12.48 -1.12 -13.35
C ALA A 3 -12.78 -0.95 -11.84
N VAL A 4 -12.59 -2.02 -11.07
CA VAL A 4 -12.64 -1.95 -9.62
C VAL A 4 -11.23 -1.74 -9.11
N THR A 5 -11.03 -0.67 -8.33
CA THR A 5 -9.76 -0.37 -7.67
C THR A 5 -9.78 -0.82 -6.22
N PHE A 6 -8.61 -1.15 -5.70
CA PHE A 6 -8.44 -1.68 -4.34
C PHE A 6 -7.42 -0.84 -3.59
N GLY A 7 -7.71 -0.54 -2.34
CA GLY A 7 -6.82 0.18 -1.45
C GLY A 7 -6.37 -0.68 -0.27
N VAL A 8 -5.07 -0.67 0.00
CA VAL A 8 -4.43 -1.30 1.17
C VAL A 8 -3.32 -0.43 1.78
N LEU A 9 -3.04 0.74 1.20
CA LEU A 9 -2.15 1.75 1.78
C LEU A 9 -2.89 2.61 2.83
N GLY A 10 -3.56 1.94 3.75
CA GLY A 10 -4.45 2.43 4.77
C GLY A 10 -5.45 1.34 5.14
N PRO A 11 -6.68 1.70 5.53
CA PRO A 11 -7.80 0.75 5.62
C PRO A 11 -8.06 0.07 4.28
N VAL A 12 -8.55 -1.18 4.33
CA VAL A 12 -8.86 -1.95 3.11
C VAL A 12 -10.14 -1.43 2.48
N THR A 13 -10.04 -0.99 1.23
CA THR A 13 -11.15 -0.46 0.44
C THR A 13 -11.26 -1.14 -0.92
N ALA A 14 -12.44 -1.06 -1.52
CA ALA A 14 -12.65 -1.30 -2.94
C ALA A 14 -13.58 -0.21 -3.46
N GLU A 15 -13.32 0.27 -4.67
CA GLU A 15 -14.06 1.36 -5.30
C GLU A 15 -14.35 1.02 -6.76
N ARG A 16 -15.47 1.52 -7.29
CA ARG A 16 -15.79 1.46 -8.72
C ARG A 16 -16.20 2.85 -9.17
N ALA A 17 -15.56 3.37 -10.21
CA ALA A 17 -15.81 4.74 -10.71
C ALA A 17 -15.70 5.85 -9.65
N GLY A 18 -14.91 5.61 -8.59
CA GLY A 18 -14.79 6.53 -7.45
C GLY A 18 -15.79 6.29 -6.32
N ASP A 19 -16.79 5.43 -6.50
CA ASP A 19 -17.76 5.08 -5.47
C ASP A 19 -17.27 3.89 -4.61
N ALA A 20 -17.32 4.06 -3.29
CA ALA A 20 -16.92 3.03 -2.35
C ALA A 20 -17.87 1.81 -2.40
N LEU A 21 -17.31 0.62 -2.52
CA LEU A 21 -18.05 -0.64 -2.46
C LEU A 21 -18.20 -1.14 -1.02
N ALA A 22 -19.42 -1.56 -0.66
CA ALA A 22 -19.71 -2.10 0.67
C ALA A 22 -19.08 -3.50 0.83
N LEU A 23 -17.96 -3.59 1.52
CA LEU A 23 -17.24 -4.84 1.80
C LEU A 23 -17.76 -5.58 3.05
N LYS A 24 -18.99 -5.26 3.51
CA LYS A 24 -19.62 -5.84 4.70
C LYS A 24 -18.73 -5.74 5.96
N GLY A 25 -18.37 -6.87 6.56
CA GLY A 25 -17.69 -6.93 7.85
C GLY A 25 -16.17 -7.17 7.77
N PRO A 26 -15.48 -7.18 8.93
CA PRO A 26 -14.01 -7.33 9.00
C PRO A 26 -13.48 -8.59 8.33
N ARG A 27 -14.17 -9.73 8.45
CA ARG A 27 -13.76 -11.00 7.83
C ARG A 27 -13.79 -10.96 6.30
N HIS A 28 -14.73 -10.23 5.70
CA HIS A 28 -14.77 -10.02 4.25
C HIS A 28 -13.56 -9.22 3.79
N ARG A 29 -13.23 -8.13 4.51
CA ARG A 29 -12.05 -7.31 4.22
C ARG A 29 -10.76 -8.09 4.43
N ALA A 30 -10.69 -8.96 5.46
CA ALA A 30 -9.54 -9.84 5.68
C ALA A 30 -9.31 -10.82 4.50
N VAL A 31 -10.38 -11.45 3.99
CA VAL A 31 -10.29 -12.30 2.79
C VAL A 31 -9.78 -11.51 1.59
N LEU A 32 -10.35 -10.32 1.33
CA LEU A 32 -9.91 -9.47 0.22
C LEU A 32 -8.45 -9.06 0.37
N ALA A 33 -8.06 -8.55 1.54
CA ALA A 33 -6.69 -8.16 1.85
C ALA A 33 -5.69 -9.31 1.65
N ARG A 34 -6.06 -10.52 2.12
CA ARG A 34 -5.22 -11.72 1.97
C ARG A 34 -5.02 -12.12 0.51
N LEU A 35 -6.05 -11.94 -0.32
CA LEU A 35 -5.97 -12.19 -1.76
C LEU A 35 -5.17 -11.12 -2.50
N ILE A 36 -5.29 -9.85 -2.12
CA ILE A 36 -4.45 -8.75 -2.65
C ILE A 36 -2.97 -9.03 -2.34
N LEU A 37 -2.66 -9.38 -1.10
CA LEU A 37 -1.31 -9.73 -0.65
C LEU A 37 -0.71 -10.91 -1.43
N ALA A 38 -1.55 -11.84 -1.87
CA ALA A 38 -1.11 -12.97 -2.69
C ALA A 38 -0.72 -12.59 -4.13
N ARG A 39 -0.99 -11.36 -4.56
CA ARG A 39 -0.56 -10.84 -5.88
C ARG A 39 -0.95 -11.77 -7.03
N ARG A 40 -2.27 -11.96 -7.20
CA ARG A 40 -2.86 -12.82 -8.24
C ARG A 40 -2.59 -14.33 -8.10
N ARG A 41 -1.79 -14.74 -7.12
CA ARG A 41 -1.57 -16.16 -6.83
C ARG A 41 -2.77 -16.74 -6.10
N VAL A 42 -2.99 -18.04 -6.30
CA VAL A 42 -4.04 -18.78 -5.58
C VAL A 42 -3.70 -18.88 -4.10
N VAL A 43 -4.66 -18.54 -3.26
CA VAL A 43 -4.60 -18.80 -1.83
C VAL A 43 -5.49 -20.01 -1.53
N PRO A 44 -4.93 -21.12 -1.07
CA PRO A 44 -5.69 -22.32 -0.71
C PRO A 44 -6.72 -22.02 0.39
N LEU A 45 -7.85 -22.69 0.34
CA LEU A 45 -8.96 -22.47 1.27
C LEU A 45 -8.57 -22.72 2.74
N ASP A 46 -7.78 -23.77 2.98
CA ASP A 46 -7.24 -24.09 4.30
C ASP A 46 -6.29 -22.99 4.83
N ARG A 47 -5.54 -22.35 3.93
CA ARG A 47 -4.70 -21.21 4.29
C ARG A 47 -5.54 -20.00 4.67
N LEU A 48 -6.60 -19.69 3.93
CA LEU A 48 -7.54 -18.62 4.31
C LEU A 48 -8.16 -18.88 5.68
N VAL A 49 -8.54 -20.13 5.97
CA VAL A 49 -9.07 -20.48 7.29
C VAL A 49 -8.05 -20.23 8.40
N ARG A 50 -6.81 -20.67 8.23
CA ARG A 50 -5.74 -20.44 9.22
C ARG A 50 -5.40 -18.96 9.41
N ASP A 51 -5.42 -18.19 8.33
CA ASP A 51 -5.08 -16.76 8.39
C ASP A 51 -6.22 -15.92 8.98
N LEU A 52 -7.49 -16.40 8.96
CA LEU A 52 -8.64 -15.65 9.47
C LEU A 52 -9.03 -16.00 10.92
N TRP A 53 -8.60 -17.12 11.45
CA TRP A 53 -8.91 -17.56 12.81
C TRP A 53 -7.71 -18.22 13.46
N GLU A 54 -7.44 -17.83 14.67
CA GLU A 54 -6.49 -18.54 15.54
C GLU A 54 -7.02 -19.94 15.87
N GLU A 55 -8.31 -20.01 16.25
CA GLU A 55 -9.06 -21.26 16.44
C GLU A 55 -10.24 -21.32 15.46
N PRO A 56 -10.12 -22.05 14.36
CA PRO A 56 -11.17 -22.11 13.35
C PRO A 56 -12.43 -22.81 13.89
N PRO A 57 -13.61 -22.19 13.75
CA PRO A 57 -14.87 -22.84 14.13
C PRO A 57 -15.20 -24.02 13.18
N PRO A 58 -16.04 -24.98 13.59
CA PRO A 58 -16.36 -26.15 12.76
C PRO A 58 -16.89 -25.83 11.37
N ARG A 59 -17.47 -24.63 11.16
CA ARG A 59 -18.02 -24.17 9.87
C ARG A 59 -17.12 -23.12 9.18
N ALA A 60 -15.85 -22.98 9.56
CA ALA A 60 -14.93 -21.97 9.01
C ALA A 60 -14.83 -22.02 7.47
N VAL A 61 -14.74 -23.22 6.90
CA VAL A 61 -14.73 -23.43 5.44
C VAL A 61 -15.99 -22.89 4.77
N GLY A 62 -17.16 -23.16 5.35
CA GLY A 62 -18.44 -22.62 4.86
C GLY A 62 -18.51 -21.10 4.97
N ALA A 63 -18.00 -20.54 6.07
CA ALA A 63 -17.94 -19.10 6.29
C ALA A 63 -17.06 -18.41 5.24
N VAL A 64 -15.86 -18.92 4.94
CA VAL A 64 -15.00 -18.38 3.88
C VAL A 64 -15.71 -18.39 2.53
N ARG A 65 -16.40 -19.48 2.17
CA ARG A 65 -17.17 -19.55 0.93
C ARG A 65 -18.27 -18.50 0.87
N THR A 66 -18.93 -18.22 1.99
CA THR A 66 -19.94 -17.16 2.11
C THR A 66 -19.29 -15.79 1.91
N PHE A 67 -18.16 -15.50 2.58
CA PHE A 67 -17.44 -14.24 2.41
C PHE A 67 -17.02 -14.00 0.96
N VAL A 68 -16.49 -15.03 0.30
CA VAL A 68 -16.15 -14.99 -1.13
C VAL A 68 -17.39 -14.72 -1.99
N GLY A 69 -18.51 -15.36 -1.69
CA GLY A 69 -19.78 -15.13 -2.40
C GLY A 69 -20.28 -13.69 -2.26
N ASP A 70 -20.18 -13.13 -1.06
CA ASP A 70 -20.56 -11.75 -0.77
C ASP A 70 -19.63 -10.73 -1.47
N LEU A 71 -18.33 -10.95 -1.39
CA LEU A 71 -17.34 -10.14 -2.10
C LEU A 71 -17.58 -10.14 -3.61
N ARG A 72 -17.85 -11.30 -4.20
CA ARG A 72 -18.19 -11.39 -5.64
C ARG A 72 -19.39 -10.56 -6.01
N ARG A 73 -20.44 -10.54 -5.18
CA ARG A 73 -21.64 -9.71 -5.41
C ARG A 73 -21.32 -8.21 -5.29
N ALA A 74 -20.47 -7.83 -4.34
CA ALA A 74 -20.05 -6.45 -4.20
C ALA A 74 -19.14 -5.99 -5.34
N LEU A 75 -18.18 -6.81 -5.74
CA LEU A 75 -17.18 -6.48 -6.77
C LEU A 75 -17.74 -6.58 -8.20
N GLU A 76 -18.73 -7.44 -8.44
CA GLU A 76 -19.32 -7.71 -9.76
C GLU A 76 -20.86 -7.77 -9.65
N PRO A 77 -21.57 -6.65 -9.29
CA PRO A 77 -23.01 -6.67 -9.08
C PRO A 77 -23.79 -7.03 -10.37
N ASP A 78 -23.28 -6.59 -11.52
CA ASP A 78 -23.93 -6.81 -12.81
C ASP A 78 -23.61 -8.19 -13.43
N ARG A 79 -22.92 -9.07 -12.69
CA ARG A 79 -22.58 -10.39 -13.18
C ARG A 79 -23.83 -11.26 -13.30
N PRO A 80 -24.10 -11.81 -14.51
CA PRO A 80 -25.27 -12.66 -14.73
C PRO A 80 -25.28 -13.87 -13.75
N PRO A 81 -26.46 -14.32 -13.34
CA PRO A 81 -26.59 -15.55 -12.56
C PRO A 81 -25.84 -16.71 -13.19
N ARG A 82 -25.08 -17.47 -12.40
CA ARG A 82 -24.25 -18.62 -12.82
C ARG A 82 -23.04 -18.28 -13.72
N ALA A 83 -22.85 -17.04 -14.14
CA ALA A 83 -21.62 -16.68 -14.84
C ALA A 83 -20.39 -16.77 -13.90
N PRO A 84 -19.22 -17.22 -14.41
CA PRO A 84 -18.02 -17.28 -13.61
C PRO A 84 -17.58 -15.87 -13.18
N ALA A 85 -17.09 -15.72 -11.94
CA ALA A 85 -16.50 -14.48 -11.48
C ALA A 85 -15.18 -14.22 -12.21
N ARG A 86 -14.91 -12.94 -12.55
CA ARG A 86 -13.71 -12.54 -13.28
C ARG A 86 -12.64 -11.92 -12.37
N LEU A 87 -13.05 -11.20 -11.34
CA LEU A 87 -12.13 -10.58 -10.37
C LEU A 87 -11.71 -11.56 -9.29
N LEU A 88 -12.66 -12.09 -8.52
CA LEU A 88 -12.39 -13.05 -7.46
C LEU A 88 -12.72 -14.46 -7.95
N VAL A 89 -11.73 -15.15 -8.50
CA VAL A 89 -11.92 -16.45 -9.15
C VAL A 89 -11.72 -17.64 -8.20
N THR A 90 -12.37 -18.75 -8.49
CA THR A 90 -12.04 -20.07 -7.89
C THR A 90 -11.05 -20.75 -8.80
N GLU A 91 -9.94 -21.19 -8.25
CA GLU A 91 -8.89 -21.87 -9.03
C GLU A 91 -8.22 -22.94 -8.16
N GLY A 92 -8.25 -24.16 -8.65
CA GLY A 92 -7.76 -25.31 -7.88
C GLY A 92 -8.39 -25.38 -6.48
N PRO A 93 -7.59 -25.56 -5.40
CA PRO A 93 -8.11 -25.73 -4.05
C PRO A 93 -8.45 -24.40 -3.34
N GLY A 94 -8.45 -23.25 -4.04
CA GLY A 94 -8.57 -21.95 -3.41
C GLY A 94 -9.15 -20.84 -4.27
N TYR A 95 -8.73 -19.63 -3.96
CA TYR A 95 -9.20 -18.40 -4.60
C TYR A 95 -8.04 -17.50 -4.99
N ALA A 96 -8.23 -16.71 -6.04
CA ALA A 96 -7.29 -15.66 -6.46
C ALA A 96 -8.05 -14.38 -6.81
N LEU A 97 -7.42 -13.23 -6.58
CA LEU A 97 -7.89 -11.95 -7.08
C LEU A 97 -7.16 -11.63 -8.39
N ARG A 98 -7.91 -11.45 -9.46
CA ARG A 98 -7.42 -11.18 -10.82
C ARG A 98 -7.48 -9.68 -11.16
N ALA A 99 -7.12 -8.82 -10.20
CA ALA A 99 -6.95 -7.38 -10.41
C ALA A 99 -5.79 -7.10 -11.38
N ALA A 100 -5.89 -6.04 -12.17
CA ALA A 100 -4.76 -5.56 -12.96
C ALA A 100 -3.70 -4.88 -12.04
N PRO A 101 -2.45 -4.75 -12.48
CA PRO A 101 -1.41 -4.10 -11.69
C PRO A 101 -1.80 -2.69 -11.24
N ASP A 102 -2.49 -1.94 -12.09
CA ASP A 102 -2.91 -0.57 -11.82
C ASP A 102 -4.19 -0.47 -10.97
N ASP A 103 -4.85 -1.57 -10.69
CA ASP A 103 -6.07 -1.57 -9.88
C ASP A 103 -5.81 -1.57 -8.38
N VAL A 104 -4.57 -1.83 -7.92
CA VAL A 104 -4.21 -1.90 -6.49
C VAL A 104 -3.24 -0.78 -6.12
N ASP A 105 -3.60 0.05 -5.14
CA ASP A 105 -2.80 1.20 -4.72
C ASP A 105 -1.35 0.84 -4.33
N ALA A 106 -1.15 -0.24 -3.57
CA ALA A 106 0.19 -0.70 -3.21
C ALA A 106 1.04 -1.10 -4.43
N TRP A 107 0.44 -1.73 -5.44
CA TRP A 107 1.16 -2.15 -6.65
C TRP A 107 1.49 -0.94 -7.53
N ARG A 108 0.55 0.03 -7.66
CA ARG A 108 0.81 1.32 -8.32
C ARG A 108 1.92 2.11 -7.64
N PHE A 109 1.89 2.14 -6.28
CA PHE A 109 2.93 2.80 -5.50
C PHE A 109 4.31 2.22 -5.79
N GLU A 110 4.46 0.90 -5.74
CA GLU A 110 5.72 0.21 -6.06
C GLU A 110 6.19 0.48 -7.48
N ALA A 111 5.29 0.39 -8.45
CA ALA A 111 5.60 0.69 -9.85
C ALA A 111 6.06 2.14 -10.03
N ALA A 112 5.41 3.09 -9.35
CA ALA A 112 5.76 4.50 -9.40
C ALA A 112 7.14 4.79 -8.77
N VAL A 113 7.48 4.15 -7.66
CA VAL A 113 8.81 4.27 -7.05
C VAL A 113 9.88 3.71 -7.98
N ALA A 114 9.66 2.52 -8.54
CA ALA A 114 10.61 1.91 -9.49
C ALA A 114 10.72 2.70 -10.82
N GLU A 115 9.66 3.38 -11.25
CA GLU A 115 9.68 4.25 -12.42
C GLU A 115 10.49 5.52 -12.15
N ALA A 116 10.36 6.13 -10.97
CA ALA A 116 11.06 7.36 -10.60
C ALA A 116 12.58 7.24 -10.75
N ASP A 117 13.16 6.04 -10.51
CA ASP A 117 14.59 5.80 -10.68
C ASP A 117 15.06 5.82 -12.16
N ARG A 118 14.12 5.72 -13.10
CA ARG A 118 14.39 5.73 -14.54
C ARG A 118 14.02 7.02 -15.23
N LEU A 119 13.24 7.88 -14.55
CA LEU A 119 12.81 9.16 -15.08
C LEU A 119 13.96 10.18 -15.09
N PRO A 120 13.91 11.21 -15.96
CA PRO A 120 14.75 12.38 -15.83
C PRO A 120 14.62 12.99 -14.42
N ALA A 121 15.73 13.39 -13.82
CA ALA A 121 15.77 13.89 -12.44
C ALA A 121 14.73 15.00 -12.16
N ALA A 122 14.45 15.87 -13.15
CA ALA A 122 13.45 16.92 -13.01
C ALA A 122 12.00 16.42 -12.83
N GLN A 123 11.67 15.20 -13.27
CA GLN A 123 10.32 14.63 -13.21
C GLN A 123 10.13 13.68 -12.01
N ALA A 124 11.19 13.08 -11.53
CA ALA A 124 11.15 12.08 -10.48
C ALA A 124 10.52 12.58 -9.15
N PRO A 125 10.80 13.82 -8.65
CA PRO A 125 10.19 14.30 -7.41
C PRO A 125 8.67 14.39 -7.47
N ASP A 126 8.11 14.81 -8.59
CA ASP A 126 6.64 14.91 -8.76
C ASP A 126 6.01 13.53 -8.87
N ARG A 127 6.68 12.58 -9.52
CA ARG A 127 6.23 11.18 -9.59
C ARG A 127 6.22 10.54 -8.21
N LEU A 128 7.28 10.72 -7.42
CA LEU A 128 7.36 10.23 -6.04
C LEU A 128 6.32 10.90 -5.13
N ARG A 129 6.10 12.20 -5.25
CA ARG A 129 5.07 12.92 -4.52
C ARG A 129 3.68 12.35 -4.79
N ALA A 130 3.33 12.15 -6.05
CA ALA A 130 2.05 11.55 -6.44
C ALA A 130 1.89 10.11 -5.92
N ALA A 131 2.98 9.33 -5.88
CA ALA A 131 3.00 8.00 -5.32
C ALA A 131 2.76 8.02 -3.80
N LEU A 132 3.47 8.87 -3.07
CA LEU A 132 3.34 9.04 -1.62
C LEU A 132 1.95 9.53 -1.20
N ALA A 133 1.28 10.35 -2.01
CA ALA A 133 -0.08 10.83 -1.76
C ALA A 133 -1.15 9.71 -1.77
N GLN A 134 -0.84 8.51 -2.27
CA GLN A 134 -1.75 7.36 -2.22
C GLN A 134 -1.89 6.76 -0.81
N TRP A 135 -1.00 7.10 0.12
CA TRP A 135 -1.03 6.60 1.49
C TRP A 135 -2.09 7.34 2.32
N ARG A 136 -3.03 6.57 2.87
CA ARG A 136 -4.14 7.03 3.71
C ARG A 136 -3.94 6.67 5.19
N GLY A 137 -2.82 6.00 5.51
CA GLY A 137 -2.46 5.52 6.83
C GLY A 137 -1.48 4.35 6.75
N PRO A 138 -1.23 3.62 7.84
CA PRO A 138 -0.42 2.41 7.81
C PRO A 138 -0.99 1.36 6.84
N ALA A 139 -0.12 0.72 6.06
CA ALA A 139 -0.57 -0.33 5.13
C ALA A 139 -1.32 -1.44 5.89
N TYR A 140 -2.44 -1.92 5.32
CA TYR A 140 -3.29 -2.93 5.94
C TYR A 140 -3.71 -2.55 7.37
N ALA A 141 -4.07 -1.29 7.63
CA ALA A 141 -4.28 -0.72 8.96
C ALA A 141 -5.16 -1.57 9.90
N GLU A 142 -6.24 -2.16 9.38
CA GLU A 142 -7.18 -2.98 10.14
C GLU A 142 -6.58 -4.32 10.60
N PHE A 143 -5.47 -4.75 9.99
CA PHE A 143 -4.83 -6.05 10.19
C PHE A 143 -3.42 -5.90 10.77
N ALA A 144 -3.18 -4.85 11.54
CA ALA A 144 -1.87 -4.56 12.12
C ALA A 144 -1.37 -5.67 13.05
N GLY A 145 -2.26 -6.35 13.76
CA GLY A 145 -1.96 -7.48 14.65
C GLY A 145 -1.85 -8.83 13.95
N GLU A 146 -2.22 -8.92 12.67
CA GLU A 146 -2.27 -10.18 11.95
C GLU A 146 -0.88 -10.58 11.40
N GLU A 147 -0.40 -11.75 11.78
CA GLU A 147 0.93 -12.25 11.38
C GLU A 147 1.10 -12.33 9.86
N TRP A 148 0.04 -12.73 9.14
CA TRP A 148 0.08 -12.87 7.69
C TRP A 148 0.27 -11.54 6.93
N THR A 149 0.09 -10.37 7.58
CA THR A 149 0.36 -9.05 6.96
C THR A 149 1.74 -8.51 7.30
N ARG A 150 2.39 -8.99 8.38
CA ARG A 150 3.60 -8.40 8.97
C ARG A 150 4.69 -8.14 7.92
N GLY A 151 5.07 -9.16 7.17
CA GLY A 151 6.14 -9.04 6.18
C GLY A 151 5.85 -8.00 5.10
N GLU A 152 4.63 -7.99 4.56
CA GLU A 152 4.24 -7.04 3.52
C GLU A 152 4.12 -5.61 4.06
N ARG A 153 3.58 -5.45 5.27
CA ARG A 153 3.50 -4.13 5.94
C ARG A 153 4.89 -3.55 6.17
N SER A 154 5.82 -4.34 6.70
CA SER A 154 7.21 -3.90 6.91
C SER A 154 7.87 -3.51 5.59
N ARG A 155 7.70 -4.31 4.55
CA ARG A 155 8.25 -4.05 3.22
C ARG A 155 7.69 -2.75 2.60
N LEU A 156 6.37 -2.55 2.64
CA LEU A 156 5.73 -1.35 2.12
C LEU A 156 6.11 -0.11 2.92
N THR A 157 6.18 -0.22 4.24
CA THR A 157 6.63 0.88 5.12
C THR A 157 8.05 1.28 4.76
N GLU A 158 8.99 0.34 4.66
CA GLU A 158 10.38 0.65 4.29
C GLU A 158 10.47 1.29 2.89
N LEU A 159 9.68 0.81 1.92
CA LEU A 159 9.63 1.41 0.60
C LEU A 159 9.11 2.85 0.64
N ARG A 160 8.10 3.14 1.48
CA ARG A 160 7.59 4.51 1.71
C ARG A 160 8.68 5.42 2.26
N LEU A 161 9.40 4.97 3.30
CA LEU A 161 10.45 5.76 3.93
C LEU A 161 11.55 6.12 2.92
N ARG A 162 12.02 5.13 2.16
CA ARG A 162 13.00 5.33 1.10
C ARG A 162 12.50 6.27 0.00
N ALA A 163 11.23 6.21 -0.37
CA ALA A 163 10.65 7.10 -1.38
C ALA A 163 10.66 8.57 -0.92
N VAL A 164 10.41 8.84 0.36
CA VAL A 164 10.52 10.19 0.95
C VAL A 164 11.96 10.68 0.87
N GLU A 165 12.92 9.88 1.34
CA GLU A 165 14.34 10.19 1.35
C GLU A 165 14.86 10.44 -0.08
N ARG A 166 14.54 9.54 -1.00
CA ARG A 166 14.94 9.64 -2.41
C ARG A 166 14.38 10.90 -3.08
N ARG A 167 13.12 11.23 -2.82
CA ARG A 167 12.53 12.48 -3.32
C ARG A 167 13.31 13.70 -2.82
N ALA A 168 13.65 13.72 -1.55
CA ALA A 168 14.39 14.80 -0.94
C ALA A 168 15.81 14.95 -1.53
N GLU A 169 16.55 13.84 -1.70
CA GLU A 169 17.86 13.84 -2.36
C GLU A 169 17.81 14.47 -3.75
N ILE A 170 16.86 14.02 -4.58
CA ILE A 170 16.70 14.53 -5.94
C ILE A 170 16.40 16.04 -5.93
N LEU A 171 15.51 16.52 -5.01
CA LEU A 171 15.22 17.95 -4.88
C LEU A 171 16.47 18.75 -4.49
N VAL A 172 17.28 18.23 -3.58
CA VAL A 172 18.56 18.85 -3.18
C VAL A 172 19.52 18.95 -4.36
N ASP A 173 19.65 17.89 -5.16
CA ASP A 173 20.53 17.84 -6.33
C ASP A 173 20.06 18.78 -7.46
N LEU A 174 18.75 18.99 -7.58
CA LEU A 174 18.14 19.95 -8.53
C LEU A 174 18.22 21.41 -8.08
N GLY A 175 18.82 21.72 -6.92
CA GLY A 175 18.84 23.07 -6.35
C GLY A 175 17.52 23.51 -5.71
N ARG A 176 16.56 22.60 -5.54
CA ARG A 176 15.23 22.81 -4.92
C ARG A 176 15.22 22.39 -3.44
N ALA A 177 16.33 22.55 -2.74
CA ALA A 177 16.56 22.05 -1.40
C ALA A 177 15.50 22.52 -0.37
N ALA A 178 15.02 23.76 -0.49
CA ALA A 178 14.00 24.29 0.41
C ALA A 178 12.69 23.49 0.40
N GLU A 179 12.35 22.85 -0.72
CA GLU A 179 11.12 22.03 -0.86
C GLU A 179 11.24 20.67 -0.15
N ALA A 180 12.45 20.19 0.11
CA ALA A 180 12.70 18.93 0.80
C ALA A 180 12.58 19.06 2.34
N VAL A 181 12.80 20.24 2.90
CA VAL A 181 12.90 20.44 4.35
C VAL A 181 11.64 20.05 5.11
N PRO A 182 10.42 20.48 4.74
CA PRO A 182 9.21 20.15 5.51
C PRO A 182 8.93 18.66 5.56
N ASP A 183 9.10 17.95 4.44
CA ASP A 183 8.85 16.51 4.35
C ASP A 183 9.87 15.71 5.18
N LEU A 184 11.14 16.12 5.16
CA LEU A 184 12.19 15.48 5.97
C LEU A 184 12.02 15.75 7.47
N ASP A 185 11.59 16.94 7.86
CA ASP A 185 11.32 17.29 9.26
C ASP A 185 10.18 16.44 9.83
N ALA A 186 9.08 16.32 9.08
CA ALA A 186 7.97 15.44 9.43
C ALA A 186 8.40 13.95 9.48
N HIS A 187 9.16 13.52 8.49
CA HIS A 187 9.69 12.15 8.40
C HIS A 187 10.56 11.80 9.61
N LEU A 188 11.48 12.66 10.01
CA LEU A 188 12.40 12.45 11.12
C LEU A 188 11.73 12.58 12.50
N THR A 189 10.63 13.33 12.59
CA THR A 189 9.80 13.35 13.80
C THR A 189 9.20 11.97 14.08
N GLU A 190 8.74 11.27 13.06
CA GLU A 190 8.16 9.92 13.17
C GLU A 190 9.23 8.81 13.18
N HIS A 191 10.38 9.04 12.50
CA HIS A 191 11.43 8.05 12.27
C HIS A 191 12.83 8.57 12.62
N PRO A 192 13.10 8.93 13.90
CA PRO A 192 14.36 9.59 14.30
C PRO A 192 15.61 8.71 14.13
N TRP A 193 15.45 7.41 13.91
CA TRP A 193 16.57 6.48 13.67
C TRP A 193 17.06 6.42 12.22
N ARG A 194 16.49 7.23 11.32
CA ARG A 194 16.86 7.28 9.89
C ARG A 194 18.06 8.21 9.68
N GLU A 195 19.28 7.72 9.82
CA GLU A 195 20.52 8.48 9.70
C GLU A 195 20.64 9.18 8.34
N GLU A 196 20.29 8.49 7.25
CA GLU A 196 20.34 9.05 5.90
C GLU A 196 19.40 10.26 5.76
N ALA A 197 18.21 10.22 6.33
CA ALA A 197 17.28 11.35 6.32
C ALA A 197 17.86 12.57 7.08
N TRP A 198 18.55 12.35 8.21
CA TRP A 198 19.26 13.42 8.93
C TRP A 198 20.35 14.06 8.07
N ARG A 199 21.15 13.26 7.37
CA ARG A 199 22.19 13.73 6.45
C ARG A 199 21.58 14.58 5.34
N VAL A 200 20.52 14.12 4.70
CA VAL A 200 19.84 14.84 3.61
C VAL A 200 19.20 16.13 4.13
N LEU A 201 18.58 16.13 5.32
CA LEU A 201 18.00 17.33 5.94
C LEU A 201 19.08 18.39 6.22
N ALA A 202 20.21 18.01 6.81
CA ALA A 202 21.32 18.94 7.08
C ALA A 202 21.83 19.57 5.78
N LEU A 203 22.00 18.76 4.72
CA LEU A 203 22.42 19.24 3.40
C LEU A 203 21.37 20.16 2.76
N ALA A 204 20.08 19.80 2.87
CA ALA A 204 18.97 20.61 2.36
C ALA A 204 18.94 22.00 3.04
N LEU A 205 19.05 22.05 4.36
CA LEU A 205 19.12 23.29 5.13
C LEU A 205 20.33 24.14 4.73
N TYR A 206 21.50 23.52 4.61
CA TYR A 206 22.72 24.23 4.17
C TYR A 206 22.54 24.87 2.78
N ARG A 207 22.05 24.08 1.79
CA ARG A 207 21.81 24.56 0.41
C ARG A 207 20.67 25.59 0.33
N ALA A 208 19.71 25.54 1.27
CA ALA A 208 18.66 26.57 1.40
C ALA A 208 19.11 27.85 2.11
N GLY A 209 20.42 27.99 2.44
CA GLY A 209 20.96 29.17 3.15
C GLY A 209 20.73 29.17 4.67
N ARG A 210 20.23 28.05 5.24
CA ARG A 210 19.90 27.87 6.67
C ARG A 210 21.02 27.11 7.41
N GLN A 211 22.27 27.60 7.32
CA GLN A 211 23.45 26.90 7.84
C GLN A 211 23.38 26.63 9.35
N ALA A 212 22.87 27.61 10.13
CA ALA A 212 22.75 27.47 11.58
C ALA A 212 21.81 26.30 11.94
N ASP A 213 20.67 26.16 11.21
CA ASP A 213 19.72 25.08 11.42
C ASP A 213 20.32 23.71 10.98
N GLY A 214 21.05 23.69 9.86
CA GLY A 214 21.78 22.51 9.41
C GLY A 214 22.81 22.00 10.43
N LEU A 215 23.57 22.89 11.06
CA LEU A 215 24.51 22.53 12.13
C LEU A 215 23.80 22.06 13.40
N ALA A 216 22.62 22.61 13.72
CA ALA A 216 21.81 22.17 14.86
C ALA A 216 21.25 20.77 14.67
N VAL A 217 20.86 20.42 13.45
CA VAL A 217 20.37 19.08 13.08
C VAL A 217 21.45 18.01 13.28
N LEU A 218 22.70 18.29 12.90
CA LEU A 218 23.84 17.35 13.04
C LEU A 218 24.29 17.10 14.49
N ARG A 219 23.76 17.85 15.46
CA ARG A 219 24.07 17.68 16.90
C ARG A 219 23.01 16.88 17.66
N ARG A 220 21.93 16.50 16.99
CA ARG A 220 20.84 15.68 17.57
C ARG A 220 21.14 14.21 17.42
#